data_7a42c44f5b6ee7c4afcd16e6cba59cdc
#
_entry.id   7a42c44f5b6ee7c4afcd16e6cba59cdc
#
_cell.length_a   1.000
_cell.length_b   1.000
_cell.length_c   1.000
_cell.angle_alpha   90.00
_cell.angle_beta   90.00
_cell.angle_gamma   90.00
#
_symmetry.space_group_name_H-M   'P 1'
#
loop_
_entity.id
_entity.type
_entity.pdbx_description
1 polymer ?
#
loop_
_entity_poly.entity_id
_entity_poly.type
_entity_poly.pdbx_seq_one_letter_code
_entity_poly.pdbx_strand_id
1 'polypeptide(L)'
;MSGAAVAAVDWGTSSFRLWLLDAAGGVLAERRSGEGMLTAATEGFGPILEKHLAATAAPESLPVIVCGMAGARQGWIEAPYVTLPAGLDGILAGAVPVPGQSRDVRILPGLAQRAADAPDVMRGEETQLAGVLPLFASGRHVICMPGTHSKWVEAEDGVISGFRTWLTGELFSVLSKQSILRHSLGENAAPALPDTPAFVAACMEALGQGGDIGPSLFRIRAATLLQDLQPADAAAKLSGLLIGAEIASARRLFDLPADEIILVASGPLGSLYAAALKLAGCTILQADADEAVRAGLFEAGKRLGWTAANQTVAASGSPSP
;
A
#
# COMPACT_ATOMS: atom_id res chain seq x y z
N MET A 1 9.45 16.82 21.87
CA MET A 1 9.12 15.56 22.56
C MET A 1 10.41 14.79 22.78
N SER A 2 10.83 14.64 24.04
CA SER A 2 11.96 13.79 24.42
C SER A 2 11.49 12.33 24.28
N GLY A 3 12.16 11.55 23.42
CA GLY A 3 11.86 10.13 23.23
C GLY A 3 11.61 9.69 21.80
N ALA A 4 11.46 10.61 20.83
CA ALA A 4 11.36 10.23 19.42
C ALA A 4 12.72 9.71 18.92
N ALA A 5 12.71 8.55 18.26
CA ALA A 5 13.89 7.90 17.70
C ALA A 5 13.96 8.05 16.18
N VAL A 6 12.82 8.06 15.51
CA VAL A 6 12.73 8.17 14.05
C VAL A 6 11.38 8.78 13.62
N ALA A 7 11.39 9.57 12.55
CA ALA A 7 10.19 9.94 11.82
C ALA A 7 10.00 8.99 10.64
N ALA A 8 8.83 8.36 10.58
CA ALA A 8 8.44 7.42 9.54
C ALA A 8 7.42 8.10 8.60
N VAL A 9 7.67 8.10 7.29
CA VAL A 9 6.85 8.81 6.31
C VAL A 9 6.42 7.86 5.19
N ASP A 10 5.12 7.77 4.99
CA ASP A 10 4.55 7.16 3.78
C ASP A 10 4.03 8.27 2.86
N TRP A 11 4.69 8.43 1.73
CA TRP A 11 4.43 9.50 0.78
C TRP A 11 3.83 8.96 -0.51
N GLY A 12 2.50 8.96 -0.57
CA GLY A 12 1.76 8.51 -1.74
C GLY A 12 1.69 9.57 -2.85
N THR A 13 0.98 9.25 -3.94
CA THR A 13 0.77 10.18 -5.06
C THR A 13 -0.02 11.42 -4.64
N SER A 14 -1.09 11.23 -3.86
CA SER A 14 -2.02 12.29 -3.41
C SER A 14 -2.19 12.33 -1.88
N SER A 15 -1.38 11.58 -1.14
CA SER A 15 -1.48 11.47 0.32
C SER A 15 -0.11 11.53 0.96
N PHE A 16 -0.08 12.04 2.19
CA PHE A 16 1.10 12.10 3.03
C PHE A 16 0.71 11.64 4.43
N ARG A 17 1.51 10.73 4.99
CA ARG A 17 1.38 10.24 6.37
C ARG A 17 2.75 10.30 7.05
N LEU A 18 2.78 10.81 8.28
CA LEU A 18 3.99 10.89 9.10
C LEU A 18 3.67 10.40 10.49
N TRP A 19 4.56 9.58 11.04
CA TRP A 19 4.55 9.14 12.43
C TRP A 19 5.88 9.49 13.08
N LEU A 20 5.83 10.05 14.29
CA LEU A 20 6.99 10.06 15.18
C LEU A 20 6.96 8.80 16.01
N LEU A 21 8.04 8.02 15.94
CA LEU A 21 8.16 6.74 16.65
C LEU A 21 9.24 6.82 17.72
N ASP A 22 8.98 6.22 18.88
CA ASP A 22 9.97 6.00 19.91
C ASP A 22 10.91 4.83 19.58
N ALA A 23 11.87 4.54 20.45
CA ALA A 23 12.84 3.47 20.26
C ALA A 23 12.23 2.05 20.27
N ALA A 24 10.99 1.89 20.74
CA ALA A 24 10.24 0.64 20.72
C ALA A 24 9.23 0.55 19.57
N GLY A 25 9.10 1.59 18.72
CA GLY A 25 8.14 1.68 17.65
C GLY A 25 6.77 2.22 18.08
N GLY A 26 6.65 2.69 19.31
CA GLY A 26 5.44 3.34 19.81
C GLY A 26 5.20 4.68 19.12
N VAL A 27 3.95 4.97 18.75
CA VAL A 27 3.56 6.22 18.09
C VAL A 27 3.45 7.35 19.10
N LEU A 28 4.29 8.35 18.96
CA LEU A 28 4.28 9.56 19.80
C LEU A 28 3.41 10.66 19.18
N ALA A 29 3.38 10.75 17.86
CA ALA A 29 2.55 11.69 17.11
C ALA A 29 2.28 11.17 15.70
N GLU A 30 1.17 11.62 15.12
CA GLU A 30 0.77 11.29 13.76
C GLU A 30 0.28 12.53 13.02
N ARG A 31 0.57 12.60 11.71
CA ARG A 31 0.07 13.62 10.78
C ARG A 31 -0.40 12.97 9.50
N ARG A 32 -1.53 13.44 8.99
CA ARG A 32 -2.07 13.06 7.67
C ARG A 32 -2.42 14.31 6.88
N SER A 33 -2.11 14.33 5.59
CA SER A 33 -2.51 15.41 4.69
C SER A 33 -2.70 14.92 3.25
N GLY A 34 -3.27 15.77 2.41
CA GLY A 34 -3.38 15.58 0.96
C GLY A 34 -2.13 16.03 0.19
N GLU A 35 -1.03 16.36 0.87
CA GLU A 35 0.20 16.87 0.25
C GLU A 35 1.07 15.73 -0.26
N GLY A 36 0.52 14.91 -1.17
CA GLY A 36 1.24 13.81 -1.82
C GLY A 36 2.28 14.31 -2.81
N MET A 37 2.88 13.38 -3.56
CA MET A 37 3.94 13.65 -4.55
C MET A 37 3.54 14.74 -5.55
N LEU A 38 2.28 14.78 -6.00
CA LEU A 38 1.81 15.78 -6.97
C LEU A 38 1.90 17.22 -6.42
N THR A 39 1.54 17.41 -5.17
CA THR A 39 1.68 18.70 -4.46
C THR A 39 3.15 19.02 -4.21
N ALA A 40 3.91 18.03 -3.73
CA ALA A 40 5.30 18.19 -3.38
C ALA A 40 6.19 18.48 -4.60
N ALA A 41 5.81 18.06 -5.80
CA ALA A 41 6.51 18.39 -7.04
C ALA A 41 6.48 19.91 -7.35
N THR A 42 5.48 20.64 -6.84
CA THR A 42 5.34 22.09 -7.03
C THR A 42 5.78 22.91 -5.81
N GLU A 43 5.51 22.43 -4.60
CA GLU A 43 5.78 23.15 -3.35
C GLU A 43 7.13 22.78 -2.72
N GLY A 44 7.74 21.68 -3.17
CA GLY A 44 8.98 21.13 -2.64
C GLY A 44 8.75 20.10 -1.54
N PHE A 45 9.43 18.95 -1.64
CA PHE A 45 9.37 17.86 -0.68
C PHE A 45 9.94 18.26 0.69
N GLY A 46 11.12 18.90 0.71
CA GLY A 46 11.77 19.35 1.94
C GLY A 46 10.89 20.30 2.77
N PRO A 47 10.38 21.39 2.17
CA PRO A 47 9.47 22.31 2.86
C PRO A 47 8.23 21.65 3.45
N ILE A 48 7.58 20.74 2.71
CA ILE A 48 6.40 20.00 3.20
C ILE A 48 6.80 19.10 4.38
N LEU A 49 7.89 18.34 4.26
CA LEU A 49 8.37 17.49 5.35
C LEU A 49 8.64 18.30 6.61
N GLU A 50 9.41 19.37 6.51
CA GLU A 50 9.77 20.21 7.67
C GLU A 50 8.54 20.89 8.31
N LYS A 51 7.56 21.32 7.52
CA LYS A 51 6.27 21.83 8.00
C LYS A 51 5.56 20.80 8.89
N HIS A 52 5.50 19.53 8.47
CA HIS A 52 4.85 18.48 9.25
C HIS A 52 5.66 18.07 10.46
N LEU A 53 6.98 18.01 10.36
CA LEU A 53 7.87 17.74 11.50
C LEU A 53 7.77 18.85 12.57
N ALA A 54 7.78 20.10 12.16
CA ALA A 54 7.61 21.24 13.07
C ALA A 54 6.24 21.19 13.80
N ALA A 55 5.17 20.82 13.08
CA ALA A 55 3.83 20.69 13.66
C ALA A 55 3.71 19.56 14.70
N THR A 56 4.66 18.62 14.73
CA THR A 56 4.76 17.55 15.75
C THR A 56 5.81 17.87 16.83
N ALA A 57 6.44 19.03 16.79
CA ALA A 57 7.57 19.38 17.64
C ALA A 57 8.72 18.35 17.59
N ALA A 58 8.98 17.78 16.40
CA ALA A 58 10.06 16.84 16.18
C ALA A 58 11.43 17.50 16.38
N PRO A 59 12.41 16.84 17.04
CA PRO A 59 13.77 17.34 17.15
C PRO A 59 14.39 17.63 15.76
N GLU A 60 15.19 18.70 15.65
CA GLU A 60 15.83 19.06 14.37
C GLU A 60 16.78 17.97 13.84
N SER A 61 17.43 17.22 14.74
CA SER A 61 18.33 16.12 14.40
C SER A 61 17.62 14.78 14.17
N LEU A 62 16.28 14.72 14.31
CA LEU A 62 15.55 13.44 14.17
C LEU A 62 15.70 12.89 12.74
N PRO A 63 16.20 11.65 12.55
CA PRO A 63 16.30 11.06 11.24
C PRO A 63 14.92 10.70 10.68
N VAL A 64 14.80 10.67 9.35
CA VAL A 64 13.55 10.43 8.64
C VAL A 64 13.70 9.28 7.65
N ILE A 65 12.85 8.27 7.75
CA ILE A 65 12.72 7.21 6.76
C ILE A 65 11.42 7.41 5.96
N VAL A 66 11.54 7.35 4.64
CA VAL A 66 10.44 7.61 3.71
C VAL A 66 10.23 6.41 2.82
N CYS A 67 8.97 6.03 2.57
CA CYS A 67 8.60 5.08 1.52
C CYS A 67 7.63 5.71 0.51
N GLY A 68 7.33 4.99 -0.55
CA GLY A 68 6.32 5.35 -1.54
C GLY A 68 6.83 6.27 -2.65
N MET A 69 5.94 7.10 -3.15
CA MET A 69 6.15 7.85 -4.41
C MET A 69 7.22 8.94 -4.34
N ALA A 70 7.68 9.33 -3.15
CA ALA A 70 8.84 10.22 -3.00
C ALA A 70 10.11 9.63 -3.64
N GLY A 71 10.22 8.30 -3.72
CA GLY A 71 11.29 7.57 -4.38
C GLY A 71 11.08 7.28 -5.86
N ALA A 72 10.00 7.74 -6.47
CA ALA A 72 9.76 7.56 -7.90
C ALA A 72 10.67 8.46 -8.74
N ARG A 73 10.77 8.15 -10.04
CA ARG A 73 11.58 8.94 -10.98
C ARG A 73 11.17 10.43 -11.02
N GLN A 74 9.89 10.71 -10.82
CA GLN A 74 9.34 12.07 -10.74
C GLN A 74 9.21 12.57 -9.28
N GLY A 75 9.70 11.77 -8.32
CA GLY A 75 9.62 12.09 -6.89
C GLY A 75 10.74 13.00 -6.40
N TRP A 76 11.06 12.91 -5.14
CA TRP A 76 12.10 13.72 -4.49
C TRP A 76 13.50 13.34 -4.94
N ILE A 77 13.79 12.04 -4.93
CA ILE A 77 14.99 11.45 -5.50
C ILE A 77 14.64 10.03 -5.96
N GLU A 78 15.16 9.63 -7.13
CA GLU A 78 14.91 8.28 -7.62
C GLU A 78 15.63 7.26 -6.74
N ALA A 79 14.85 6.48 -5.99
CA ALA A 79 15.34 5.31 -5.29
C ALA A 79 15.26 4.10 -6.22
N PRO A 80 16.35 3.32 -6.40
CA PRO A 80 16.36 2.22 -7.33
C PRO A 80 15.38 1.12 -6.91
N TYR A 81 15.02 0.26 -7.86
CA TYR A 81 14.24 -0.94 -7.56
C TYR A 81 15.17 -2.10 -7.19
N VAL A 82 14.87 -2.81 -6.12
CA VAL A 82 15.47 -4.10 -5.79
C VAL A 82 14.81 -5.16 -6.67
N THR A 83 15.64 -5.99 -7.30
CA THR A 83 15.16 -7.04 -8.21
C THR A 83 14.79 -8.31 -7.43
N LEU A 84 13.68 -8.94 -7.79
CA LEU A 84 13.25 -10.23 -7.24
C LEU A 84 14.13 -11.40 -7.73
N PRO A 85 14.29 -12.49 -6.90
CA PRO A 85 13.74 -12.65 -5.56
C PRO A 85 14.44 -11.75 -4.54
N ALA A 86 13.69 -11.23 -3.55
CA ALA A 86 14.23 -10.29 -2.59
C ALA A 86 13.75 -10.61 -1.18
N GLY A 87 14.70 -10.71 -0.26
CA GLY A 87 14.42 -10.74 1.17
C GLY A 87 14.28 -9.33 1.74
N LEU A 88 13.67 -9.22 2.91
CA LEU A 88 13.43 -7.93 3.59
C LEU A 88 14.72 -7.17 3.84
N ASP A 89 15.82 -7.85 4.14
CA ASP A 89 17.12 -7.24 4.39
C ASP A 89 17.61 -6.41 3.20
N GLY A 90 17.50 -6.97 1.99
CA GLY A 90 17.89 -6.29 0.75
C GLY A 90 17.02 -5.05 0.47
N ILE A 91 15.74 -5.13 0.77
CA ILE A 91 14.79 -4.02 0.60
C ILE A 91 15.13 -2.89 1.57
N LEU A 92 15.21 -3.22 2.87
CA LEU A 92 15.37 -2.22 3.92
C LEU A 92 16.76 -1.58 3.93
N ALA A 93 17.82 -2.36 3.56
CA ALA A 93 19.19 -1.83 3.45
C ALA A 93 19.40 -0.93 2.21
N GLY A 94 18.50 -0.99 1.22
CA GLY A 94 18.59 -0.22 -0.02
C GLY A 94 18.16 1.26 0.10
N ALA A 95 17.91 1.76 1.30
CA ALA A 95 17.50 3.15 1.53
C ALA A 95 18.55 4.16 1.03
N VAL A 96 18.14 5.09 0.16
CA VAL A 96 19.02 6.10 -0.43
C VAL A 96 18.93 7.42 0.34
N PRO A 97 20.06 8.10 0.65
CA PRO A 97 20.04 9.40 1.31
C PRO A 97 19.57 10.52 0.37
N VAL A 98 18.77 11.44 0.88
CA VAL A 98 18.37 12.66 0.17
C VAL A 98 19.41 13.75 0.43
N PRO A 99 20.12 14.23 -0.60
CA PRO A 99 21.17 15.24 -0.41
C PRO A 99 20.59 16.61 -0.05
N GLY A 100 21.40 17.45 0.61
CA GLY A 100 21.06 18.84 0.90
C GLY A 100 20.03 19.05 2.01
N GLN A 101 19.69 18.02 2.79
CA GLN A 101 18.82 18.14 3.95
C GLN A 101 19.63 18.41 5.22
N SER A 102 19.05 19.14 6.18
CA SER A 102 19.67 19.42 7.50
C SER A 102 19.72 18.19 8.41
N ARG A 103 18.86 17.20 8.13
CA ARG A 103 18.75 15.93 8.86
C ARG A 103 19.00 14.75 7.94
N ASP A 104 19.30 13.57 8.47
CA ASP A 104 19.40 12.34 7.67
C ASP A 104 18.00 11.92 7.21
N VAL A 105 17.71 12.13 5.92
CA VAL A 105 16.46 11.70 5.26
C VAL A 105 16.83 10.61 4.27
N ARG A 106 16.19 9.44 4.39
CA ARG A 106 16.40 8.32 3.47
C ARG A 106 15.10 7.81 2.91
N ILE A 107 15.14 7.41 1.63
CA ILE A 107 13.98 6.90 0.90
C ILE A 107 14.22 5.42 0.56
N LEU A 108 13.25 4.57 0.90
CA LEU A 108 13.27 3.14 0.61
C LEU A 108 13.14 2.87 -0.90
N PRO A 109 13.82 1.84 -1.42
CA PRO A 109 13.65 1.40 -2.80
C PRO A 109 12.31 0.72 -3.01
N GLY A 110 11.83 0.67 -4.25
CA GLY A 110 10.73 -0.21 -4.63
C GLY A 110 11.22 -1.63 -4.96
N LEU A 111 10.30 -2.50 -5.41
CA LEU A 111 10.61 -3.83 -5.95
C LEU A 111 10.33 -3.90 -7.44
N ALA A 112 11.16 -4.65 -8.16
CA ALA A 112 10.96 -4.93 -9.58
C ALA A 112 11.07 -6.43 -9.88
N GLN A 113 10.10 -6.93 -10.64
CA GLN A 113 10.17 -8.21 -11.31
C GLN A 113 10.62 -7.95 -12.75
N ARG A 114 11.78 -8.50 -13.16
CA ARG A 114 12.42 -8.22 -14.45
C ARG A 114 12.32 -9.37 -15.44
N ALA A 115 11.45 -10.35 -15.17
CA ALA A 115 11.20 -11.43 -16.13
C ALA A 115 10.63 -10.84 -17.43
N ALA A 116 11.18 -11.27 -18.57
CA ALA A 116 10.86 -10.69 -19.88
C ALA A 116 9.38 -10.84 -20.27
N ASP A 117 8.76 -11.92 -19.81
CA ASP A 117 7.37 -12.29 -20.05
C ASP A 117 6.39 -11.76 -18.99
N ALA A 118 6.93 -11.23 -17.89
CA ALA A 118 6.12 -10.77 -16.76
C ALA A 118 6.80 -9.61 -15.99
N PRO A 119 7.14 -8.48 -16.66
CA PRO A 119 7.70 -7.33 -15.97
C PRO A 119 6.65 -6.68 -15.06
N ASP A 120 7.04 -6.36 -13.83
CA ASP A 120 6.15 -5.68 -12.88
C ASP A 120 6.96 -4.86 -11.86
N VAL A 121 6.33 -3.84 -11.25
CA VAL A 121 6.95 -2.99 -10.24
C VAL A 121 5.97 -2.65 -9.11
N MET A 122 6.51 -2.45 -7.91
CA MET A 122 5.77 -1.85 -6.80
C MET A 122 6.62 -0.82 -6.08
N ARG A 123 5.95 0.17 -5.48
CA ARG A 123 6.61 1.19 -4.67
C ARG A 123 5.68 1.69 -3.56
N GLY A 124 6.08 1.42 -2.32
CA GLY A 124 5.30 1.63 -1.11
C GLY A 124 4.81 0.31 -0.50
N GLU A 125 4.30 -0.60 -1.33
CA GLU A 125 3.79 -1.90 -0.89
C GLU A 125 4.90 -2.82 -0.33
N GLU A 126 6.13 -2.72 -0.84
CA GLU A 126 7.28 -3.44 -0.29
C GLU A 126 7.53 -3.10 1.18
N THR A 127 7.22 -1.88 1.57
CA THR A 127 7.34 -1.44 2.97
C THR A 127 6.25 -2.06 3.84
N GLN A 128 5.04 -2.20 3.34
CA GLN A 128 3.97 -2.94 4.03
C GLN A 128 4.34 -4.42 4.18
N LEU A 129 4.90 -5.03 3.13
CA LEU A 129 5.41 -6.41 3.19
C LEU A 129 6.50 -6.55 4.25
N ALA A 130 7.40 -5.59 4.37
CA ALA A 130 8.44 -5.57 5.40
C ALA A 130 7.87 -5.55 6.84
N GLY A 131 6.69 -4.94 7.03
CA GLY A 131 6.02 -4.93 8.32
C GLY A 131 5.18 -6.17 8.62
N VAL A 132 4.72 -6.88 7.59
CA VAL A 132 3.80 -8.02 7.73
C VAL A 132 4.52 -9.37 7.67
N LEU A 133 5.45 -9.55 6.75
CA LEU A 133 6.12 -10.85 6.54
C LEU A 133 6.83 -11.42 7.77
N PRO A 134 7.42 -10.62 8.69
CA PRO A 134 7.97 -11.16 9.93
C PRO A 134 6.96 -11.88 10.83
N LEU A 135 5.67 -11.60 10.67
CA LEU A 135 4.59 -12.27 11.41
C LEU A 135 4.28 -13.67 10.87
N PHE A 136 4.73 -13.96 9.63
CA PHE A 136 4.47 -15.18 8.87
C PHE A 136 5.79 -15.78 8.34
N ALA A 137 6.75 -15.98 9.22
CA ALA A 137 8.16 -16.21 8.88
C ALA A 137 8.46 -17.55 8.19
N SER A 138 7.53 -18.51 8.14
CA SER A 138 7.79 -19.84 7.55
C SER A 138 6.70 -20.25 6.57
N GLY A 139 7.11 -20.95 5.51
CA GLY A 139 6.22 -21.47 4.49
C GLY A 139 5.91 -20.49 3.36
N ARG A 140 5.08 -20.96 2.43
CA ARG A 140 4.58 -20.19 1.29
C ARG A 140 3.33 -19.40 1.67
N HIS A 141 3.33 -18.12 1.36
CA HIS A 141 2.23 -17.22 1.60
C HIS A 141 1.84 -16.48 0.32
N VAL A 142 0.53 -16.25 0.14
CA VAL A 142 0.02 -15.35 -0.88
C VAL A 142 -0.62 -14.16 -0.18
N ILE A 143 -0.15 -12.96 -0.53
CA ILE A 143 -0.56 -11.72 0.08
C ILE A 143 -1.36 -10.91 -0.95
N CYS A 144 -2.57 -10.49 -0.59
CA CYS A 144 -3.41 -9.58 -1.35
C CYS A 144 -3.35 -8.19 -0.73
N MET A 145 -2.99 -7.20 -1.54
CA MET A 145 -2.82 -5.80 -1.14
C MET A 145 -3.67 -4.91 -2.04
N PRO A 146 -4.95 -4.72 -1.72
CA PRO A 146 -5.87 -3.90 -2.51
C PRO A 146 -5.45 -2.44 -2.57
N GLY A 147 -5.66 -1.81 -3.72
CA GLY A 147 -5.36 -0.39 -3.92
C GLY A 147 -5.82 0.11 -5.28
N THR A 148 -5.36 1.30 -5.66
CA THR A 148 -5.51 1.79 -7.05
C THR A 148 -4.95 0.76 -8.03
N HIS A 149 -3.78 0.22 -7.69
CA HIS A 149 -3.11 -0.89 -8.35
C HIS A 149 -2.95 -2.02 -7.32
N SER A 150 -3.88 -2.95 -7.30
CA SER A 150 -3.85 -4.10 -6.38
C SER A 150 -2.65 -4.98 -6.65
N LYS A 151 -1.98 -5.43 -5.60
CA LYS A 151 -0.86 -6.37 -5.68
C LYS A 151 -1.24 -7.73 -5.12
N TRP A 152 -0.83 -8.77 -5.82
CA TRP A 152 -0.82 -10.13 -5.29
C TRP A 152 0.61 -10.61 -5.28
N VAL A 153 1.08 -10.95 -4.10
CA VAL A 153 2.50 -11.22 -3.83
C VAL A 153 2.65 -12.65 -3.33
N GLU A 154 3.65 -13.34 -3.85
CA GLU A 154 4.06 -14.65 -3.37
C GLU A 154 5.36 -14.49 -2.60
N ALA A 155 5.36 -15.02 -1.38
CA ALA A 155 6.54 -15.04 -0.53
C ALA A 155 6.71 -16.43 0.09
N GLU A 156 7.95 -16.89 0.23
CA GLU A 156 8.32 -18.15 0.87
C GLU A 156 9.47 -17.90 1.83
N ASP A 157 9.29 -18.31 3.09
CA ASP A 157 10.29 -18.13 4.16
C ASP A 157 10.83 -16.70 4.26
N GLY A 158 9.95 -15.71 4.10
CA GLY A 158 10.27 -14.29 4.18
C GLY A 158 10.95 -13.71 2.93
N VAL A 159 11.08 -14.49 1.85
CA VAL A 159 11.61 -14.05 0.55
C VAL A 159 10.47 -13.86 -0.43
N ILE A 160 10.34 -12.66 -0.99
CA ILE A 160 9.38 -12.35 -2.05
C ILE A 160 9.90 -12.95 -3.36
N SER A 161 9.18 -13.92 -3.90
CA SER A 161 9.56 -14.65 -5.11
C SER A 161 8.91 -14.08 -6.37
N GLY A 162 7.70 -13.51 -6.26
CA GLY A 162 6.97 -12.96 -7.39
C GLY A 162 5.79 -12.11 -6.97
N PHE A 163 5.28 -11.30 -7.88
CA PHE A 163 4.01 -10.59 -7.71
C PHE A 163 3.34 -10.29 -9.05
N ARG A 164 2.08 -9.91 -9.00
CA ARG A 164 1.29 -9.43 -10.13
C ARG A 164 0.44 -8.24 -9.69
N THR A 165 0.31 -7.28 -10.60
CA THR A 165 -0.47 -6.06 -10.39
C THR A 165 -1.76 -6.08 -11.20
N TRP A 166 -2.88 -5.75 -10.57
CA TRP A 166 -4.16 -5.47 -11.22
C TRP A 166 -4.49 -4.00 -11.09
N LEU A 167 -5.06 -3.42 -12.14
CA LEU A 167 -5.50 -2.01 -12.15
C LEU A 167 -6.91 -1.83 -11.58
N THR A 168 -7.34 -2.66 -10.64
CA THR A 168 -8.74 -2.77 -10.21
C THR A 168 -9.32 -1.46 -9.70
N GLY A 169 -8.60 -0.75 -8.83
CA GLY A 169 -9.05 0.56 -8.34
C GLY A 169 -9.02 1.64 -9.42
N GLU A 170 -8.01 1.63 -10.29
CA GLU A 170 -7.92 2.55 -11.42
C GLU A 170 -9.03 2.27 -12.45
N LEU A 171 -9.28 1.02 -12.80
CA LEU A 171 -10.37 0.63 -13.68
C LEU A 171 -11.73 1.06 -13.13
N PHE A 172 -11.97 0.87 -11.82
CA PHE A 172 -13.17 1.40 -11.19
C PHE A 172 -13.30 2.92 -11.39
N SER A 173 -12.22 3.67 -11.12
CA SER A 173 -12.20 5.12 -11.30
C SER A 173 -12.44 5.55 -12.75
N VAL A 174 -11.76 4.90 -13.70
CA VAL A 174 -11.90 5.23 -15.13
C VAL A 174 -13.31 4.87 -15.63
N LEU A 175 -13.80 3.67 -15.32
CA LEU A 175 -15.11 3.23 -15.77
C LEU A 175 -16.24 4.07 -15.15
N SER A 176 -16.12 4.44 -13.89
CA SER A 176 -17.13 5.25 -13.20
C SER A 176 -17.17 6.71 -13.65
N LYS A 177 -16.03 7.28 -14.06
CA LYS A 177 -15.92 8.72 -14.37
C LYS A 177 -15.78 9.03 -15.86
N GLN A 178 -15.14 8.14 -16.64
CA GLN A 178 -14.73 8.42 -18.02
C GLN A 178 -15.46 7.56 -19.07
N SER A 179 -16.16 6.49 -18.64
CA SER A 179 -16.90 5.62 -19.55
C SER A 179 -18.38 5.97 -19.62
N ILE A 180 -19.15 5.23 -20.48
CA ILE A 180 -20.61 5.33 -20.53
C ILE A 180 -21.29 5.02 -19.18
N LEU A 181 -20.62 4.26 -18.30
CA LEU A 181 -21.16 3.88 -17.00
C LEU A 181 -21.29 5.06 -16.05
N ARG A 182 -20.60 6.18 -16.28
CA ARG A 182 -20.76 7.41 -15.47
C ARG A 182 -22.23 7.86 -15.36
N HIS A 183 -23.01 7.64 -16.41
CA HIS A 183 -24.42 7.98 -16.44
C HIS A 183 -25.31 7.02 -15.63
N SER A 184 -24.78 5.88 -15.23
CA SER A 184 -25.47 4.89 -14.41
C SER A 184 -25.10 4.99 -12.94
N LEU A 185 -23.86 5.37 -12.64
CA LEU A 185 -23.37 5.44 -11.26
C LEU A 185 -23.68 6.76 -10.55
N GLY A 186 -23.90 7.87 -11.32
CA GLY A 186 -24.09 9.20 -10.74
C GLY A 186 -22.79 9.78 -10.16
N GLU A 187 -22.76 11.09 -9.97
CA GLU A 187 -21.56 11.80 -9.49
C GLU A 187 -21.20 11.52 -8.02
N ASN A 188 -22.18 11.15 -7.21
CA ASN A 188 -22.08 11.01 -5.75
C ASN A 188 -22.55 9.63 -5.26
N ALA A 189 -22.35 8.57 -6.04
CA ALA A 189 -22.70 7.23 -5.58
C ALA A 189 -21.92 6.89 -4.29
N ALA A 190 -22.64 6.47 -3.26
CA ALA A 190 -22.03 6.01 -2.03
C ALA A 190 -21.11 4.82 -2.31
N PRO A 191 -19.98 4.68 -1.58
CA PRO A 191 -19.14 3.48 -1.68
C PRO A 191 -19.98 2.22 -1.45
N ALA A 192 -19.69 1.17 -2.21
CA ALA A 192 -20.31 -0.13 -1.98
C ALA A 192 -20.03 -0.62 -0.55
N LEU A 193 -21.00 -1.32 0.04
CA LEU A 193 -20.80 -2.05 1.28
C LEU A 193 -20.64 -3.54 0.98
N PRO A 194 -19.89 -4.27 1.80
CA PRO A 194 -19.54 -5.68 1.53
C PRO A 194 -20.75 -6.65 1.53
N ASP A 195 -21.84 -6.27 2.19
CA ASP A 195 -23.09 -7.01 2.30
C ASP A 195 -24.18 -6.54 1.33
N THR A 196 -23.90 -5.52 0.51
CA THR A 196 -24.86 -5.02 -0.50
C THR A 196 -25.20 -6.17 -1.48
N PRO A 197 -26.49 -6.55 -1.65
CA PRO A 197 -26.86 -7.66 -2.54
C PRO A 197 -26.34 -7.50 -3.96
N ALA A 198 -26.29 -6.27 -4.48
CA ALA A 198 -25.77 -5.96 -5.81
C ALA A 198 -24.26 -6.23 -5.91
N PHE A 199 -23.48 -5.94 -4.87
CA PHE A 199 -22.04 -6.28 -4.80
C PHE A 199 -21.83 -7.79 -4.75
N VAL A 200 -22.52 -8.48 -3.82
CA VAL A 200 -22.39 -9.93 -3.63
C VAL A 200 -22.73 -10.68 -4.91
N ALA A 201 -23.88 -10.36 -5.55
CA ALA A 201 -24.30 -11.00 -6.76
C ALA A 201 -23.30 -10.79 -7.93
N ALA A 202 -22.79 -9.57 -8.09
CA ALA A 202 -21.80 -9.24 -9.12
C ALA A 202 -20.45 -9.91 -8.88
N CYS A 203 -20.01 -9.99 -7.63
CA CYS A 203 -18.80 -10.72 -7.26
C CYS A 203 -18.91 -12.22 -7.58
N MET A 204 -20.02 -12.85 -7.18
CA MET A 204 -20.31 -14.25 -7.50
C MET A 204 -20.40 -14.51 -8.99
N GLU A 205 -21.02 -13.60 -9.76
CA GLU A 205 -21.06 -13.66 -11.23
C GLU A 205 -19.64 -13.68 -11.80
N ALA A 206 -18.79 -12.76 -11.42
CA ALA A 206 -17.42 -12.67 -11.92
C ALA A 206 -16.58 -13.90 -11.53
N LEU A 207 -16.71 -14.39 -10.30
CA LEU A 207 -16.06 -15.61 -9.83
C LEU A 207 -16.51 -16.84 -10.65
N GLY A 208 -17.82 -16.99 -10.87
CA GLY A 208 -18.40 -18.12 -11.63
C GLY A 208 -18.03 -18.10 -13.10
N GLN A 209 -17.79 -16.92 -13.69
CA GLN A 209 -17.33 -16.76 -15.07
C GLN A 209 -15.81 -16.81 -15.21
N GLY A 210 -15.07 -17.13 -14.15
CA GLY A 210 -13.62 -17.18 -14.17
C GLY A 210 -12.96 -15.82 -14.46
N GLY A 211 -13.66 -14.72 -14.17
CA GLY A 211 -13.17 -13.35 -14.36
C GLY A 211 -13.47 -12.73 -15.73
N ASP A 212 -14.20 -13.42 -16.62
CA ASP A 212 -14.69 -12.81 -17.87
C ASP A 212 -15.92 -11.92 -17.58
N ILE A 213 -15.66 -10.62 -17.39
CA ILE A 213 -16.71 -9.63 -17.06
C ILE A 213 -17.08 -8.69 -18.20
N GLY A 214 -16.48 -8.85 -19.37
CA GLY A 214 -16.68 -7.95 -20.51
C GLY A 214 -18.15 -7.69 -20.82
N PRO A 215 -18.99 -8.73 -21.06
CA PRO A 215 -20.43 -8.54 -21.29
C PRO A 215 -21.18 -7.96 -20.08
N SER A 216 -20.75 -8.31 -18.87
CA SER A 216 -21.42 -7.91 -17.62
C SER A 216 -21.28 -6.42 -17.32
N LEU A 217 -20.18 -5.81 -17.75
CA LEU A 217 -19.98 -4.36 -17.59
C LEU A 217 -21.07 -3.55 -18.31
N PHE A 218 -21.42 -3.89 -19.54
CA PHE A 218 -22.47 -3.14 -20.26
C PHE A 218 -23.86 -3.43 -19.70
N ARG A 219 -24.10 -4.59 -19.09
CA ARG A 219 -25.38 -4.91 -18.43
C ARG A 219 -25.72 -3.95 -17.29
N ILE A 220 -24.73 -3.34 -16.64
CA ILE A 220 -24.97 -2.28 -15.65
C ILE A 220 -25.73 -1.12 -16.32
N ARG A 221 -25.26 -0.66 -17.49
CA ARG A 221 -25.93 0.41 -18.25
C ARG A 221 -27.32 -0.02 -18.72
N ALA A 222 -27.45 -1.24 -19.26
CA ALA A 222 -28.72 -1.76 -19.72
C ALA A 222 -29.75 -1.87 -18.59
N ALA A 223 -29.34 -2.34 -17.41
CA ALA A 223 -30.21 -2.44 -16.24
C ALA A 223 -30.68 -1.07 -15.73
N THR A 224 -29.81 -0.03 -15.78
CA THR A 224 -30.24 1.35 -15.46
C THR A 224 -31.33 1.85 -16.43
N LEU A 225 -31.26 1.47 -17.70
CA LEU A 225 -32.22 1.94 -18.71
C LEU A 225 -33.53 1.14 -18.74
N LEU A 226 -33.48 -0.12 -18.38
CA LEU A 226 -34.59 -1.06 -18.57
C LEU A 226 -35.21 -1.57 -17.27
N GLN A 227 -34.54 -1.44 -16.15
CA GLN A 227 -34.90 -2.05 -14.87
C GLN A 227 -34.78 -1.08 -13.68
N ASP A 228 -34.61 0.21 -13.94
CA ASP A 228 -34.49 1.28 -12.93
C ASP A 228 -33.39 1.00 -11.87
N LEU A 229 -32.28 0.37 -12.29
CA LEU A 229 -31.14 0.11 -11.40
C LEU A 229 -30.65 1.43 -10.79
N GLN A 230 -30.63 1.48 -9.47
CA GLN A 230 -30.24 2.70 -8.73
C GLN A 230 -28.71 2.93 -8.80
N PRO A 231 -28.24 4.18 -8.75
CA PRO A 231 -26.82 4.52 -8.85
C PRO A 231 -25.91 3.81 -7.84
N ALA A 232 -26.37 3.66 -6.60
CA ALA A 232 -25.63 2.93 -5.56
C ALA A 232 -25.44 1.45 -5.90
N ASP A 233 -26.49 0.79 -6.42
CA ASP A 233 -26.42 -0.60 -6.84
C ASP A 233 -25.57 -0.77 -8.12
N ALA A 234 -25.60 0.21 -9.03
CA ALA A 234 -24.75 0.23 -10.21
C ALA A 234 -23.26 0.32 -9.82
N ALA A 235 -22.91 1.17 -8.84
CA ALA A 235 -21.56 1.29 -8.31
C ALA A 235 -21.13 0.00 -7.58
N ALA A 236 -22.03 -0.58 -6.78
CA ALA A 236 -21.80 -1.84 -6.08
C ALA A 236 -21.57 -3.01 -7.06
N LYS A 237 -22.38 -3.09 -8.14
CA LYS A 237 -22.17 -4.07 -9.21
C LYS A 237 -20.83 -3.91 -9.92
N LEU A 238 -20.45 -2.68 -10.28
CA LEU A 238 -19.15 -2.43 -10.90
C LEU A 238 -17.99 -2.88 -9.99
N SER A 239 -18.06 -2.53 -8.71
CA SER A 239 -17.06 -2.93 -7.72
C SER A 239 -16.98 -4.45 -7.57
N GLY A 240 -18.14 -5.13 -7.44
CA GLY A 240 -18.21 -6.58 -7.32
C GLY A 240 -17.67 -7.32 -8.53
N LEU A 241 -17.99 -6.86 -9.75
CA LEU A 241 -17.45 -7.43 -11.00
C LEU A 241 -15.93 -7.30 -11.06
N LEU A 242 -15.38 -6.12 -10.79
CA LEU A 242 -13.93 -5.88 -10.90
C LEU A 242 -13.15 -6.67 -9.84
N ILE A 243 -13.58 -6.62 -8.58
CA ILE A 243 -12.91 -7.36 -7.49
C ILE A 243 -13.06 -8.87 -7.68
N GLY A 244 -14.24 -9.34 -8.05
CA GLY A 244 -14.47 -10.76 -8.32
C GLY A 244 -13.64 -11.29 -9.50
N ALA A 245 -13.47 -10.49 -10.56
CA ALA A 245 -12.63 -10.83 -11.71
C ALA A 245 -11.14 -10.90 -11.34
N GLU A 246 -10.66 -9.94 -10.55
CA GLU A 246 -9.29 -9.96 -10.01
C GLU A 246 -9.04 -11.25 -9.22
N ILE A 247 -9.90 -11.55 -8.24
CA ILE A 247 -9.77 -12.75 -7.40
C ILE A 247 -9.83 -14.04 -8.23
N ALA A 248 -10.76 -14.14 -9.20
CA ALA A 248 -10.85 -15.28 -10.09
C ALA A 248 -9.57 -15.47 -10.91
N SER A 249 -8.97 -14.38 -11.38
CA SER A 249 -7.69 -14.39 -12.10
C SER A 249 -6.53 -14.76 -11.20
N ALA A 250 -6.44 -14.17 -10.01
CA ALA A 250 -5.39 -14.45 -9.03
C ALA A 250 -5.39 -15.92 -8.60
N ARG A 251 -6.57 -16.52 -8.37
CA ARG A 251 -6.70 -17.95 -8.05
C ARG A 251 -6.03 -18.86 -9.08
N ARG A 252 -6.14 -18.54 -10.36
CA ARG A 252 -5.52 -19.33 -11.44
C ARG A 252 -4.02 -19.10 -11.52
N LEU A 253 -3.55 -17.87 -11.31
CA LEU A 253 -2.15 -17.51 -11.51
C LEU A 253 -1.24 -17.94 -10.35
N PHE A 254 -1.76 -17.96 -9.15
CA PHE A 254 -0.99 -18.30 -7.93
C PHE A 254 -1.25 -19.73 -7.46
N ASP A 255 -2.04 -20.52 -8.21
CA ASP A 255 -2.45 -21.87 -7.80
C ASP A 255 -2.87 -21.86 -6.32
N LEU A 256 -3.80 -20.93 -6.02
CA LEU A 256 -4.18 -20.69 -4.64
C LEU A 256 -4.79 -21.96 -4.05
N PRO A 257 -4.22 -22.51 -2.99
CA PRO A 257 -4.93 -23.44 -2.14
C PRO A 257 -6.19 -22.74 -1.62
N ALA A 258 -7.23 -23.49 -1.30
CA ALA A 258 -8.44 -22.93 -0.70
C ALA A 258 -8.15 -22.19 0.63
N ASP A 259 -6.89 -22.21 1.11
CA ASP A 259 -6.66 -22.22 2.53
C ASP A 259 -6.39 -20.86 3.13
N GLU A 260 -5.39 -20.09 2.73
CA GLU A 260 -5.11 -18.88 3.52
C GLU A 260 -4.48 -17.77 2.69
N ILE A 261 -5.14 -16.63 2.66
CA ILE A 261 -4.64 -15.40 2.03
C ILE A 261 -4.40 -14.36 3.10
N ILE A 262 -3.23 -13.76 3.11
CA ILE A 262 -2.94 -12.59 3.93
C ILE A 262 -3.49 -11.36 3.20
N LEU A 263 -4.53 -10.75 3.75
CA LEU A 263 -5.10 -9.51 3.23
C LEU A 263 -4.51 -8.32 3.97
N VAL A 264 -3.66 -7.55 3.29
CA VAL A 264 -3.08 -6.31 3.83
C VAL A 264 -3.89 -5.14 3.30
N ALA A 265 -4.82 -4.65 4.10
CA ALA A 265 -5.74 -3.60 3.69
C ALA A 265 -6.33 -2.86 4.89
N SER A 266 -6.74 -1.61 4.67
CA SER A 266 -7.46 -0.80 5.66
C SER A 266 -8.73 -0.21 5.06
N GLY A 267 -9.68 0.15 5.93
CA GLY A 267 -10.89 0.88 5.57
C GLY A 267 -11.88 0.12 4.67
N PRO A 268 -12.77 0.85 3.97
CA PRO A 268 -13.87 0.25 3.22
C PRO A 268 -13.41 -0.71 2.09
N LEU A 269 -12.30 -0.41 1.42
CA LEU A 269 -11.77 -1.27 0.37
C LEU A 269 -11.35 -2.63 0.91
N GLY A 270 -10.69 -2.64 2.08
CA GLY A 270 -10.32 -3.88 2.78
C GLY A 270 -11.55 -4.74 3.11
N SER A 271 -12.64 -4.12 3.55
CA SER A 271 -13.89 -4.83 3.83
C SER A 271 -14.51 -5.47 2.59
N LEU A 272 -14.48 -4.80 1.43
CA LEU A 272 -14.96 -5.36 0.17
C LEU A 272 -14.14 -6.56 -0.28
N TYR A 273 -12.79 -6.46 -0.22
CA TYR A 273 -11.92 -7.58 -0.57
C TYR A 273 -12.06 -8.75 0.40
N ALA A 274 -12.21 -8.47 1.70
CA ALA A 274 -12.45 -9.52 2.70
C ALA A 274 -13.76 -10.29 2.41
N ALA A 275 -14.83 -9.58 2.04
CA ALA A 275 -16.10 -10.21 1.65
C ALA A 275 -15.94 -11.02 0.36
N ALA A 276 -15.33 -10.46 -0.67
CA ALA A 276 -15.13 -11.11 -1.95
C ALA A 276 -14.25 -12.37 -1.87
N LEU A 277 -13.17 -12.32 -1.07
CA LEU A 277 -12.31 -13.49 -0.81
C LEU A 277 -13.07 -14.60 -0.08
N LYS A 278 -13.92 -14.26 0.89
CA LYS A 278 -14.80 -15.24 1.56
C LYS A 278 -15.80 -15.85 0.59
N LEU A 279 -16.41 -15.05 -0.30
CA LEU A 279 -17.29 -15.56 -1.37
C LEU A 279 -16.55 -16.51 -2.32
N ALA A 280 -15.25 -16.28 -2.55
CA ALA A 280 -14.39 -17.16 -3.30
C ALA A 280 -13.95 -18.43 -2.55
N GLY A 281 -14.37 -18.60 -1.29
CA GLY A 281 -14.02 -19.76 -0.45
C GLY A 281 -12.65 -19.68 0.19
N CYS A 282 -12.02 -18.50 0.25
CA CYS A 282 -10.71 -18.32 0.87
C CYS A 282 -10.82 -18.08 2.38
N THR A 283 -9.91 -18.65 3.15
CA THR A 283 -9.61 -18.22 4.52
C THR A 283 -8.73 -17.00 4.47
N ILE A 284 -8.93 -16.03 5.39
CA ILE A 284 -8.25 -14.74 5.34
C ILE A 284 -7.59 -14.45 6.68
N LEU A 285 -6.30 -14.15 6.66
CA LEU A 285 -5.61 -13.44 7.73
C LEU A 285 -5.56 -11.96 7.36
N GLN A 286 -6.07 -11.11 8.22
CA GLN A 286 -6.10 -9.67 7.96
C GLN A 286 -4.96 -8.96 8.70
N ALA A 287 -4.26 -8.06 7.98
CA ALA A 287 -3.32 -7.12 8.53
C ALA A 287 -3.74 -5.71 8.13
N ASP A 288 -3.68 -4.77 9.05
CA ASP A 288 -3.96 -3.36 8.76
C ASP A 288 -2.81 -2.75 7.95
N ALA A 289 -3.12 -2.12 6.81
CA ALA A 289 -2.12 -1.57 5.90
C ALA A 289 -1.35 -0.38 6.51
N ASP A 290 -1.99 0.43 7.37
CA ASP A 290 -1.34 1.57 8.02
C ASP A 290 -0.38 1.09 9.12
N GLU A 291 -0.75 0.03 9.84
CA GLU A 291 0.14 -0.61 10.81
C GLU A 291 1.30 -1.31 10.10
N ALA A 292 1.03 -1.99 9.00
CA ALA A 292 2.03 -2.69 8.21
C ALA A 292 3.10 -1.73 7.66
N VAL A 293 2.71 -0.61 7.05
CA VAL A 293 3.69 0.35 6.52
C VAL A 293 4.51 1.01 7.64
N ARG A 294 3.86 1.34 8.76
CA ARG A 294 4.54 1.90 9.94
C ARG A 294 5.56 0.93 10.51
N ALA A 295 5.20 -0.36 10.66
CA ALA A 295 6.11 -1.39 11.14
C ALA A 295 7.30 -1.58 10.19
N GLY A 296 7.06 -1.62 8.87
CA GLY A 296 8.13 -1.72 7.88
C GLY A 296 9.09 -0.53 7.89
N LEU A 297 8.58 0.69 8.02
CA LEU A 297 9.40 1.89 8.17
C LEU A 297 10.22 1.85 9.47
N PHE A 298 9.63 1.39 10.57
CA PHE A 298 10.33 1.24 11.85
C PHE A 298 11.47 0.21 11.74
N GLU A 299 11.22 -0.94 11.12
CA GLU A 299 12.25 -1.95 10.87
C GLU A 299 13.39 -1.41 9.99
N ALA A 300 13.09 -0.57 9.01
CA ALA A 300 14.12 0.13 8.23
C ALA A 300 14.98 1.06 9.11
N GLY A 301 14.34 1.83 9.97
CA GLY A 301 15.04 2.70 10.94
C GLY A 301 15.94 1.92 11.90
N LYS A 302 15.50 0.74 12.37
CA LYS A 302 16.30 -0.17 13.19
C LYS A 302 17.56 -0.64 12.47
N ARG A 303 17.44 -1.05 11.20
CA ARG A 303 18.57 -1.52 10.39
C ARG A 303 19.59 -0.41 10.11
N LEU A 304 19.12 0.83 10.07
CA LEU A 304 19.99 2.01 9.98
C LEU A 304 20.62 2.42 11.33
N GLY A 305 20.30 1.72 12.41
CA GLY A 305 20.82 2.00 13.76
C GLY A 305 20.16 3.21 14.46
N TRP A 306 19.06 3.74 13.92
CA TRP A 306 18.42 4.96 14.45
C TRP A 306 17.56 4.74 15.70
N THR A 307 17.14 3.49 15.94
CA THR A 307 16.29 3.13 17.08
C THR A 307 17.06 2.46 18.22
N ALA A 308 18.37 2.21 18.04
CA ALA A 308 19.18 1.69 19.14
C ALA A 308 19.31 2.73 20.24
N ALA A 309 19.15 2.33 21.50
CA ALA A 309 19.33 3.15 22.70
C ALA A 309 20.81 3.59 22.94
N ASN A 310 21.57 3.79 21.90
CA ASN A 310 22.99 4.15 21.90
C ASN A 310 23.26 5.54 21.34
N GLN A 311 22.53 6.55 21.82
CA GLN A 311 23.13 7.86 21.96
C GLN A 311 23.61 8.01 23.40
N THR A 312 24.46 7.13 23.86
CA THR A 312 25.34 7.45 24.97
C THR A 312 26.23 8.55 24.46
N VAL A 313 25.91 9.77 24.88
CA VAL A 313 26.74 10.97 24.83
C VAL A 313 28.18 10.53 25.04
N ALA A 314 29.02 10.74 24.03
CA ALA A 314 30.45 10.80 24.23
C ALA A 314 30.70 11.97 25.20
N ALA A 315 30.61 11.69 26.48
CA ALA A 315 31.05 12.59 27.52
C ALA A 315 32.56 12.75 27.33
N SER A 316 32.92 13.91 26.83
CA SER A 316 34.24 14.49 26.83
C SER A 316 34.90 14.30 28.20
N GLY A 317 35.70 13.28 28.35
CA GLY A 317 36.70 13.17 29.36
C GLY A 317 37.96 13.83 28.84
N SER A 318 38.13 15.12 29.07
CA SER A 318 39.43 15.78 29.00
C SER A 318 40.23 15.32 30.22
N PRO A 319 41.41 14.78 30.07
CA PRO A 319 42.35 14.75 31.16
C PRO A 319 43.04 16.10 31.22
N SER A 320 42.90 16.80 32.31
CA SER A 320 43.80 17.89 32.73
C SER A 320 44.76 17.38 33.76
N PRO A 321 45.80 18.14 34.00
CA PRO A 321 47.16 18.05 33.42
C PRO A 321 48.08 17.12 34.16
#